data_a409f8ce3ecda3514c478b7b52392c18
#
_entry.id   a409f8ce3ecda3514c478b7b52392c18
#
_cell.length_a   1.000
_cell.length_b   1.000
_cell.length_c   1.000
_cell.angle_alpha   90.00
_cell.angle_beta   90.00
_cell.angle_gamma   90.00
#
_symmetry.space_group_name_H-M   'P 1'
#
loop_
_entity.id
_entity.type
_entity.pdbx_description
1 polymer ?
#
loop_
_entity_poly.entity_id
_entity_poly.type
_entity_poly.pdbx_seq_one_letter_code
_entity_poly.pdbx_strand_id
1 'polypeptide(L)'
;MSRKKWRSVVIVGLLASLTSALMLATTAGAAPKAGPTVIVGSKNFTEEYILGELYSQALKAAGFSVQYKQSIGATEVIDSALTSGKINVYPEYVGEIDQTVFHQKTLPQTAKGWWQLAVKLNKKRGITVLNPTPFFDVDAIAVRKADATKYGLHTVADLKKVPNASVGARPEFKDREEGFKGMQDVYGLTGMKYVSLDQGLTYQALDQKKVFCIDVFSTDPQLASGKYVVLKDPKLIFGVQNVAPEVSNKLLTALGSKAALLKSTLNKVDAKLTQKAILAMNSAVVNNKQTPKAVASAFLKANGLA
;
A
#
# COMPACT_ATOMS: atom_id res chain seq x y z
N MET A 1 36.96 -5.31 -88.11
CA MET A 1 38.39 -5.64 -88.22
C MET A 1 38.82 -6.31 -86.95
N SER A 2 39.06 -7.56 -87.05
CA SER A 2 40.30 -8.33 -87.02
C SER A 2 40.67 -8.69 -85.54
N ARG A 3 40.39 -9.95 -85.18
CA ARG A 3 41.37 -11.06 -84.97
C ARG A 3 42.29 -10.79 -83.77
N LYS A 4 42.52 -11.72 -82.84
CA LYS A 4 42.94 -13.14 -82.95
C LYS A 4 42.86 -13.84 -81.63
N LYS A 5 42.54 -15.09 -81.68
CA LYS A 5 42.70 -16.20 -80.75
C LYS A 5 44.09 -16.27 -80.13
N TRP A 6 44.26 -16.83 -78.90
CA TRP A 6 45.16 -17.99 -78.80
C TRP A 6 44.79 -18.83 -77.53
N ARG A 7 44.88 -20.10 -77.75
CA ARG A 7 44.66 -21.24 -76.80
C ARG A 7 46.01 -21.56 -76.13
N SER A 8 45.96 -22.17 -74.97
CA SER A 8 46.78 -23.32 -74.48
C SER A 8 46.48 -23.53 -73.01
N VAL A 9 45.86 -24.56 -72.55
CA VAL A 9 46.19 -25.95 -72.25
C VAL A 9 46.95 -26.13 -70.96
N VAL A 10 46.20 -26.72 -69.99
CA VAL A 10 46.48 -27.82 -69.03
C VAL A 10 47.67 -27.66 -68.05
N ILE A 11 47.33 -27.83 -66.72
CA ILE A 11 47.82 -29.00 -65.99
C ILE A 11 47.01 -29.14 -64.67
N VAL A 12 46.63 -30.37 -64.42
CA VAL A 12 45.90 -30.93 -63.24
C VAL A 12 46.83 -30.89 -62.04
N GLY A 13 46.29 -30.45 -60.91
CA GLY A 13 46.87 -30.63 -59.59
C GLY A 13 45.79 -30.84 -58.53
N LEU A 14 45.47 -32.14 -58.29
CA LEU A 14 44.66 -32.58 -57.16
C LEU A 14 45.47 -32.31 -55.86
N LEU A 15 44.99 -31.43 -55.01
CA LEU A 15 45.38 -31.39 -53.61
C LEU A 15 44.12 -31.42 -52.79
N ALA A 16 43.84 -32.60 -52.23
CA ALA A 16 42.81 -32.82 -51.24
C ALA A 16 43.20 -32.13 -49.92
N SER A 17 42.55 -31.02 -49.59
CA SER A 17 42.61 -30.45 -48.27
C SER A 17 41.38 -30.86 -47.47
N LEU A 18 41.56 -31.80 -46.56
CA LEU A 18 40.61 -32.08 -45.49
C LEU A 18 40.47 -30.86 -44.59
N THR A 19 39.43 -30.08 -44.77
CA THR A 19 39.00 -29.09 -43.79
C THR A 19 38.10 -29.81 -42.80
N SER A 20 38.68 -30.11 -41.62
CA SER A 20 37.92 -30.53 -40.43
C SER A 20 37.04 -29.38 -39.97
N ALA A 21 35.75 -29.44 -40.30
CA ALA A 21 34.76 -28.51 -39.75
C ALA A 21 34.56 -28.88 -38.22
N LEU A 22 35.24 -28.10 -37.38
CA LEU A 22 35.01 -28.10 -35.92
C LEU A 22 33.64 -27.48 -35.70
N MET A 23 32.58 -28.32 -35.57
CA MET A 23 31.28 -27.87 -35.09
C MET A 23 31.43 -27.45 -33.64
N LEU A 24 31.60 -26.13 -33.35
CA LEU A 24 31.30 -25.57 -32.05
C LEU A 24 29.79 -25.76 -31.81
N ALA A 25 29.43 -26.79 -31.08
CA ALA A 25 28.12 -26.91 -30.48
C ALA A 25 28.00 -25.77 -29.46
N THR A 26 27.47 -24.61 -29.89
CA THR A 26 27.00 -23.60 -28.94
C THR A 26 25.83 -24.22 -28.18
N THR A 27 26.11 -24.66 -26.96
CA THR A 27 25.06 -24.95 -26.00
C THR A 27 24.31 -23.64 -25.82
N ALA A 28 23.17 -23.52 -26.49
CA ALA A 28 22.20 -22.48 -26.19
C ALA A 28 21.78 -22.68 -24.73
N GLY A 29 22.49 -22.04 -23.81
CA GLY A 29 22.08 -21.96 -22.42
C GLY A 29 20.66 -21.42 -22.42
N ALA A 30 19.71 -22.20 -21.95
CA ALA A 30 18.35 -21.75 -21.76
C ALA A 30 18.42 -20.42 -20.98
N ALA A 31 17.89 -19.34 -21.56
CA ALA A 31 17.81 -18.05 -20.87
C ALA A 31 17.21 -18.30 -19.49
N PRO A 32 17.79 -17.74 -18.41
CA PRO A 32 17.26 -17.96 -17.08
C PRO A 32 15.76 -17.66 -17.10
N LYS A 33 14.92 -18.63 -16.73
CA LYS A 33 13.49 -18.40 -16.61
C LYS A 33 13.30 -17.15 -15.75
N ALA A 34 12.68 -16.12 -16.30
CA ALA A 34 12.34 -14.93 -15.54
C ALA A 34 11.59 -15.38 -14.28
N GLY A 35 12.07 -14.96 -13.11
CA GLY A 35 11.43 -15.34 -11.85
C GLY A 35 9.97 -14.84 -11.81
N PRO A 36 9.18 -15.31 -10.83
CA PRO A 36 7.78 -14.89 -10.71
C PRO A 36 7.68 -13.37 -10.57
N THR A 37 6.68 -12.78 -11.24
CA THR A 37 6.39 -11.34 -11.12
C THR A 37 5.78 -11.05 -9.76
N VAL A 38 6.35 -10.09 -9.03
CA VAL A 38 5.75 -9.52 -7.83
C VAL A 38 4.69 -8.52 -8.25
N ILE A 39 3.42 -8.78 -7.90
CA ILE A 39 2.30 -7.90 -8.20
C ILE A 39 1.93 -7.17 -6.91
N VAL A 40 2.35 -5.90 -6.82
CA VAL A 40 2.05 -5.03 -5.68
C VAL A 40 0.70 -4.35 -5.90
N GLY A 41 -0.17 -4.39 -4.89
CA GLY A 41 -1.43 -3.64 -4.88
C GLY A 41 -1.38 -2.45 -3.94
N SER A 42 -2.35 -1.54 -4.06
CA SER A 42 -2.66 -0.53 -3.05
C SER A 42 -4.16 -0.26 -2.95
N LYS A 43 -4.61 0.20 -1.79
CA LYS A 43 -5.97 0.73 -1.60
C LYS A 43 -6.16 2.03 -2.38
N ASN A 44 -7.31 2.66 -2.25
CA ASN A 44 -7.78 3.77 -3.09
C ASN A 44 -7.61 5.16 -2.45
N PHE A 45 -6.53 5.40 -1.69
CA PHE A 45 -6.22 6.70 -1.09
C PHE A 45 -4.73 7.05 -1.14
N THR A 46 -4.41 8.31 -0.89
CA THR A 46 -3.09 8.91 -1.18
C THR A 46 -1.93 8.19 -0.50
N GLU A 47 -2.03 7.90 0.80
CA GLU A 47 -0.95 7.24 1.56
C GLU A 47 -0.66 5.86 0.99
N GLU A 48 -1.70 5.10 0.65
CA GLU A 48 -1.55 3.79 0.03
C GLU A 48 -0.88 3.84 -1.35
N TYR A 49 -1.12 4.91 -2.13
CA TYR A 49 -0.40 5.09 -3.40
C TYR A 49 1.09 5.31 -3.17
N ILE A 50 1.46 6.04 -2.12
CA ILE A 50 2.87 6.25 -1.75
C ILE A 50 3.49 4.93 -1.28
N LEU A 51 2.83 4.19 -0.38
CA LEU A 51 3.30 2.91 0.15
C LEU A 51 3.47 1.86 -0.95
N GLY A 52 2.50 1.74 -1.86
CA GLY A 52 2.57 0.84 -3.02
C GLY A 52 3.71 1.19 -3.96
N GLU A 53 3.98 2.47 -4.21
CA GLU A 53 5.13 2.94 -4.99
C GLU A 53 6.46 2.65 -4.27
N LEU A 54 6.54 2.86 -2.95
CA LEU A 54 7.72 2.54 -2.16
C LEU A 54 8.08 1.06 -2.28
N TYR A 55 7.11 0.16 -2.08
CA TYR A 55 7.34 -1.28 -2.20
C TYR A 55 7.72 -1.66 -3.63
N SER A 56 7.01 -1.14 -4.61
CA SER A 56 7.24 -1.45 -6.02
C SER A 56 8.63 -1.01 -6.49
N GLN A 57 9.05 0.20 -6.14
CA GLN A 57 10.34 0.74 -6.56
C GLN A 57 11.49 0.07 -5.83
N ALA A 58 11.38 -0.16 -4.51
CA ALA A 58 12.42 -0.85 -3.74
C ALA A 58 12.62 -2.30 -4.21
N LEU A 59 11.54 -3.02 -4.52
CA LEU A 59 11.62 -4.37 -5.07
C LEU A 59 12.22 -4.40 -6.47
N LYS A 60 11.91 -3.41 -7.33
CA LYS A 60 12.58 -3.26 -8.65
C LYS A 60 14.06 -3.02 -8.49
N ALA A 61 14.47 -2.13 -7.58
CA ALA A 61 15.88 -1.86 -7.28
C ALA A 61 16.60 -3.11 -6.74
N ALA A 62 15.90 -3.98 -5.99
CA ALA A 62 16.41 -5.27 -5.53
C ALA A 62 16.44 -6.39 -6.61
N GLY A 63 16.08 -6.07 -7.87
CA GLY A 63 16.18 -7.00 -9.01
C GLY A 63 14.97 -7.94 -9.19
N PHE A 64 13.80 -7.58 -8.65
CA PHE A 64 12.55 -8.30 -8.91
C PHE A 64 11.84 -7.76 -10.15
N SER A 65 11.15 -8.65 -10.89
CA SER A 65 10.12 -8.23 -11.85
C SER A 65 8.89 -7.78 -11.06
N VAL A 66 8.47 -6.52 -11.22
CA VAL A 66 7.39 -5.93 -10.42
C VAL A 66 6.35 -5.27 -11.30
N GLN A 67 5.08 -5.61 -11.07
CA GLN A 67 3.91 -4.90 -11.56
C GLN A 67 3.23 -4.19 -10.38
N TYR A 68 2.84 -2.92 -10.55
CA TYR A 68 2.05 -2.18 -9.57
C TYR A 68 0.63 -1.99 -10.06
N LYS A 69 -0.34 -2.34 -9.20
CA LYS A 69 -1.79 -2.13 -9.42
C LYS A 69 -2.30 -1.16 -8.36
N GLN A 70 -2.39 0.10 -8.75
CA GLN A 70 -2.84 1.17 -7.88
C GLN A 70 -4.36 1.21 -7.78
N SER A 71 -4.89 1.67 -6.63
CA SER A 71 -6.32 2.00 -6.45
C SER A 71 -7.28 0.82 -6.68
N ILE A 72 -7.01 -0.32 -6.04
CA ILE A 72 -7.83 -1.53 -6.18
C ILE A 72 -9.17 -1.36 -5.46
N GLY A 73 -9.19 -0.73 -4.29
CA GLY A 73 -10.38 -0.50 -3.49
C GLY A 73 -10.08 -0.45 -1.99
N ALA A 74 -11.12 -0.51 -1.17
CA ALA A 74 -11.00 -0.62 0.29
C ALA A 74 -10.48 -2.00 0.72
N THR A 75 -10.24 -2.18 2.02
CA THR A 75 -9.66 -3.40 2.62
C THR A 75 -10.32 -4.69 2.12
N GLU A 76 -11.64 -4.75 2.07
CA GLU A 76 -12.37 -5.95 1.66
C GLU A 76 -12.08 -6.34 0.20
N VAL A 77 -11.92 -5.34 -0.67
CA VAL A 77 -11.66 -5.54 -2.10
C VAL A 77 -10.21 -5.95 -2.35
N ILE A 78 -9.26 -5.29 -1.70
CA ILE A 78 -7.83 -5.60 -1.90
C ILE A 78 -7.44 -6.92 -1.22
N ASP A 79 -8.03 -7.25 -0.07
CA ASP A 79 -7.87 -8.56 0.58
C ASP A 79 -8.37 -9.69 -0.33
N SER A 80 -9.53 -9.51 -0.97
CA SER A 80 -10.02 -10.45 -1.98
C SER A 80 -9.06 -10.56 -3.18
N ALA A 81 -8.43 -9.46 -3.60
CA ALA A 81 -7.44 -9.47 -4.67
C ALA A 81 -6.17 -10.23 -4.27
N LEU A 82 -5.71 -10.13 -3.01
CA LEU A 82 -4.57 -10.89 -2.48
C LEU A 82 -4.89 -12.38 -2.40
N THR A 83 -6.02 -12.74 -1.79
CA THR A 83 -6.40 -14.15 -1.58
C THR A 83 -6.72 -14.87 -2.87
N SER A 84 -7.28 -14.19 -3.88
CA SER A 84 -7.50 -14.73 -5.22
C SER A 84 -6.25 -14.78 -6.10
N GLY A 85 -5.12 -14.17 -5.66
CA GLY A 85 -3.87 -14.11 -6.43
C GLY A 85 -3.83 -13.06 -7.54
N LYS A 86 -4.80 -12.13 -7.59
CA LYS A 86 -4.77 -10.97 -8.51
C LYS A 86 -3.63 -10.01 -8.18
N ILE A 87 -3.24 -9.94 -6.92
CA ILE A 87 -2.01 -9.35 -6.39
C ILE A 87 -1.33 -10.37 -5.47
N ASN A 88 -0.11 -10.10 -5.05
CA ASN A 88 0.60 -11.01 -4.15
C ASN A 88 1.41 -10.31 -3.04
N VAL A 89 1.40 -8.96 -3.06
CA VAL A 89 1.95 -8.09 -2.00
C VAL A 89 1.10 -6.82 -1.92
N TYR A 90 0.78 -6.35 -0.73
CA TYR A 90 0.30 -4.98 -0.53
C TYR A 90 0.59 -4.50 0.91
N PRO A 91 0.68 -3.17 1.14
CA PRO A 91 0.70 -2.61 2.49
C PRO A 91 -0.70 -2.72 3.13
N GLU A 92 -0.80 -3.23 4.36
CA GLU A 92 -2.06 -3.27 5.08
C GLU A 92 -1.87 -2.80 6.51
N TYR A 93 -2.90 -2.21 7.07
CA TYR A 93 -2.94 -1.76 8.46
C TYR A 93 -3.35 -2.91 9.35
N VAL A 94 -2.60 -3.15 10.44
CA VAL A 94 -2.82 -4.32 11.30
C VAL A 94 -4.21 -4.34 11.94
N GLY A 95 -4.78 -3.17 12.24
CA GLY A 95 -6.14 -3.08 12.76
C GLY A 95 -7.19 -3.48 11.73
N GLU A 96 -7.00 -3.09 10.47
CA GLU A 96 -7.87 -3.52 9.36
C GLU A 96 -7.86 -5.04 9.20
N ILE A 97 -6.68 -5.68 9.34
CA ILE A 97 -6.60 -7.14 9.33
C ILE A 97 -7.47 -7.72 10.44
N ASP A 98 -7.27 -7.28 11.66
CA ASP A 98 -7.90 -7.90 12.83
C ASP A 98 -9.41 -7.59 12.90
N GLN A 99 -9.82 -6.34 12.63
CA GLN A 99 -11.21 -5.89 12.78
C GLN A 99 -12.02 -6.10 11.51
N THR A 100 -11.54 -5.61 10.37
CA THR A 100 -12.31 -5.63 9.11
C THR A 100 -12.25 -6.99 8.42
N VAL A 101 -11.07 -7.60 8.30
CA VAL A 101 -10.93 -8.88 7.57
C VAL A 101 -11.36 -10.07 8.43
N PHE A 102 -10.98 -10.08 9.71
CA PHE A 102 -11.24 -11.22 10.59
C PHE A 102 -12.33 -10.98 11.63
N HIS A 103 -12.92 -9.80 11.72
CA HIS A 103 -14.03 -9.45 12.61
C HIS A 103 -13.76 -9.84 14.07
N GLN A 104 -12.52 -9.63 14.55
CA GLN A 104 -12.14 -10.00 15.91
C GLN A 104 -12.84 -9.10 16.93
N LYS A 105 -13.53 -9.70 17.90
CA LYS A 105 -14.24 -8.96 18.97
C LYS A 105 -13.37 -8.70 20.19
N THR A 106 -12.35 -9.53 20.40
CA THR A 106 -11.38 -9.37 21.49
C THR A 106 -10.06 -8.93 20.92
N LEU A 107 -9.68 -7.71 21.21
CA LEU A 107 -8.52 -7.05 20.64
C LEU A 107 -7.42 -6.86 21.67
N PRO A 108 -6.14 -6.97 21.28
CA PRO A 108 -5.01 -6.75 22.16
C PRO A 108 -4.92 -5.29 22.65
N GLN A 109 -4.23 -5.07 23.79
CA GLN A 109 -4.03 -3.74 24.35
C GLN A 109 -2.77 -3.01 23.84
N THR A 110 -1.94 -3.66 23.03
CA THR A 110 -0.67 -3.12 22.57
C THR A 110 -0.49 -3.29 21.06
N ALA A 111 0.18 -2.35 20.40
CA ALA A 111 0.49 -2.43 18.96
C ALA A 111 1.19 -3.75 18.59
N LYS A 112 2.12 -4.22 19.42
CA LYS A 112 2.77 -5.53 19.24
C LYS A 112 1.76 -6.68 19.28
N GLY A 113 0.79 -6.62 20.19
CA GLY A 113 -0.26 -7.64 20.31
C GLY A 113 -1.14 -7.69 19.06
N TRP A 114 -1.55 -6.55 18.54
CA TRP A 114 -2.31 -6.44 17.29
C TRP A 114 -1.55 -7.06 16.11
N TRP A 115 -0.29 -6.68 15.92
CA TRP A 115 0.53 -7.28 14.87
C TRP A 115 0.68 -8.81 15.03
N GLN A 116 0.90 -9.31 16.27
CA GLN A 116 0.99 -10.75 16.51
C GLN A 116 -0.31 -11.47 16.20
N LEU A 117 -1.47 -10.85 16.48
CA LEU A 117 -2.78 -11.38 16.12
C LEU A 117 -2.94 -11.44 14.59
N ALA A 118 -2.63 -10.36 13.88
CA ALA A 118 -2.65 -10.31 12.42
C ALA A 118 -1.77 -11.40 11.78
N VAL A 119 -0.55 -11.59 12.28
CA VAL A 119 0.36 -12.68 11.85
C VAL A 119 -0.29 -14.05 12.06
N LYS A 120 -0.86 -14.31 13.24
CA LYS A 120 -1.51 -15.59 13.60
C LYS A 120 -2.70 -15.90 12.69
N LEU A 121 -3.55 -14.90 12.44
CA LEU A 121 -4.76 -15.04 11.65
C LEU A 121 -4.44 -15.29 10.17
N ASN A 122 -3.56 -14.50 9.61
CA ASN A 122 -3.18 -14.59 8.20
C ASN A 122 -2.39 -15.85 7.84
N LYS A 123 -1.62 -16.38 8.80
CA LYS A 123 -0.91 -17.66 8.61
C LYS A 123 -1.85 -18.78 8.14
N LYS A 124 -3.09 -18.82 8.65
CA LYS A 124 -4.10 -19.83 8.28
C LYS A 124 -4.59 -19.68 6.84
N ARG A 125 -4.45 -18.49 6.26
CA ARG A 125 -4.87 -18.17 4.88
C ARG A 125 -3.72 -18.28 3.87
N GLY A 126 -2.52 -18.68 4.31
CA GLY A 126 -1.33 -18.73 3.45
C GLY A 126 -0.79 -17.34 3.10
N ILE A 127 -0.92 -16.39 4.03
CA ILE A 127 -0.39 -15.04 3.92
C ILE A 127 0.64 -14.83 5.04
N THR A 128 1.78 -14.23 4.70
CA THR A 128 2.80 -13.79 5.64
C THR A 128 2.65 -12.28 5.86
N VAL A 129 2.41 -11.87 7.11
CA VAL A 129 2.47 -10.48 7.54
C VAL A 129 3.90 -10.19 8.00
N LEU A 130 4.56 -9.19 7.40
CA LEU A 130 5.94 -8.82 7.72
C LEU A 130 6.00 -7.88 8.93
N ASN A 131 7.17 -7.27 9.18
CA ASN A 131 7.34 -6.37 10.32
C ASN A 131 6.53 -5.08 10.12
N PRO A 132 5.91 -4.56 11.19
CA PRO A 132 5.13 -3.34 11.10
C PRO A 132 6.04 -2.10 11.05
N THR A 133 5.50 -1.03 10.47
CA THR A 133 6.14 0.29 10.46
C THR A 133 6.23 0.91 11.86
N PRO A 134 7.18 1.84 12.10
CA PRO A 134 7.19 2.70 13.28
C PRO A 134 6.03 3.71 13.31
N PHE A 135 5.50 4.11 12.14
CA PHE A 135 4.34 5.01 12.08
C PHE A 135 3.03 4.22 12.23
N PHE A 136 1.99 4.93 12.58
CA PHE A 136 0.61 4.46 12.54
C PHE A 136 -0.27 5.51 11.87
N ASP A 137 -1.35 5.07 11.27
CA ASP A 137 -2.40 5.91 10.72
C ASP A 137 -3.76 5.34 11.13
N VAL A 138 -4.52 6.09 11.93
CA VAL A 138 -5.82 5.67 12.46
C VAL A 138 -6.91 6.58 11.94
N ASP A 139 -8.10 6.02 11.76
CA ASP A 139 -9.31 6.81 11.59
C ASP A 139 -9.53 7.71 12.81
N ALA A 140 -10.05 8.88 12.59
CA ALA A 140 -10.41 9.82 13.64
C ALA A 140 -11.57 10.71 13.19
N ILE A 141 -12.25 11.33 14.14
CA ILE A 141 -13.31 12.28 13.82
C ILE A 141 -12.79 13.71 13.99
N ALA A 142 -12.89 14.50 12.93
CA ALA A 142 -12.54 15.90 12.95
C ALA A 142 -13.76 16.80 12.80
N VAL A 143 -13.72 17.95 13.50
CA VAL A 143 -14.70 19.02 13.43
C VAL A 143 -14.00 20.35 13.13
N ARG A 144 -14.74 21.36 12.65
CA ARG A 144 -14.20 22.72 12.55
C ARG A 144 -13.86 23.24 13.95
N LYS A 145 -12.74 23.95 14.08
CA LYS A 145 -12.30 24.53 15.36
C LYS A 145 -13.37 25.41 16.03
N ALA A 146 -14.07 26.22 15.24
CA ALA A 146 -15.16 27.07 15.74
C ALA A 146 -16.30 26.25 16.37
N ASP A 147 -16.65 25.10 15.75
CA ASP A 147 -17.71 24.23 16.27
C ASP A 147 -17.24 23.47 17.52
N ALA A 148 -15.98 23.02 17.56
CA ALA A 148 -15.39 22.43 18.76
C ALA A 148 -15.50 23.39 19.95
N THR A 149 -15.14 24.66 19.76
CA THR A 149 -15.26 25.71 20.79
C THR A 149 -16.71 25.98 21.18
N LYS A 150 -17.59 26.13 20.19
CA LYS A 150 -19.00 26.46 20.40
C LYS A 150 -19.73 25.42 21.24
N TYR A 151 -19.46 24.12 20.98
CA TYR A 151 -20.16 23.02 21.64
C TYR A 151 -19.31 22.34 22.75
N GLY A 152 -18.09 22.81 23.02
CA GLY A 152 -17.19 22.21 24.01
C GLY A 152 -16.84 20.76 23.68
N LEU A 153 -16.41 20.50 22.40
CA LEU A 153 -16.14 19.15 21.91
C LEU A 153 -14.67 18.79 22.11
N HIS A 154 -14.39 17.72 22.83
CA HIS A 154 -13.06 17.18 23.10
C HIS A 154 -12.91 15.71 22.72
N THR A 155 -14.01 14.97 22.77
CA THR A 155 -14.06 13.52 22.52
C THR A 155 -15.17 13.18 21.53
N VAL A 156 -15.11 11.99 20.93
CA VAL A 156 -16.18 11.47 20.07
C VAL A 156 -17.52 11.43 20.80
N ALA A 157 -17.52 11.11 22.12
CA ALA A 157 -18.74 11.12 22.94
C ALA A 157 -19.44 12.49 23.02
N ASP A 158 -18.67 13.56 22.90
CA ASP A 158 -19.21 14.93 23.00
C ASP A 158 -20.11 15.30 21.80
N LEU A 159 -20.08 14.55 20.71
CA LEU A 159 -20.97 14.74 19.57
C LEU A 159 -22.46 14.62 19.94
N LYS A 160 -22.79 13.97 21.07
CA LYS A 160 -24.15 13.96 21.64
C LYS A 160 -24.70 15.36 21.97
N LYS A 161 -23.81 16.34 22.22
CA LYS A 161 -24.19 17.73 22.51
C LYS A 161 -24.69 18.48 21.28
N VAL A 162 -24.52 17.89 20.08
CA VAL A 162 -24.82 18.56 18.82
C VAL A 162 -26.13 18.03 18.24
N PRO A 163 -27.20 18.88 18.21
CA PRO A 163 -28.47 18.46 17.62
C PRO A 163 -28.30 18.14 16.11
N ASN A 164 -28.86 17.02 15.68
CA ASN A 164 -28.83 16.60 14.29
C ASN A 164 -27.42 16.54 13.65
N ALA A 165 -26.41 16.19 14.43
CA ALA A 165 -25.05 16.04 13.94
C ALA A 165 -25.01 15.07 12.73
N SER A 166 -24.14 15.39 11.77
CA SER A 166 -23.89 14.50 10.62
C SER A 166 -22.40 14.25 10.47
N VAL A 167 -22.06 13.02 10.10
CA VAL A 167 -20.68 12.64 9.76
C VAL A 167 -20.58 12.42 8.25
N GLY A 168 -19.59 13.03 7.63
CA GLY A 168 -19.21 12.77 6.25
C GLY A 168 -18.02 11.81 6.22
N ALA A 169 -18.18 10.65 5.59
CA ALA A 169 -17.16 9.62 5.57
C ALA A 169 -17.25 8.76 4.30
N ARG A 170 -16.19 8.00 4.04
CA ARG A 170 -16.13 7.02 2.95
C ARG A 170 -17.19 5.93 3.10
N PRO A 171 -17.72 5.35 2.00
CA PRO A 171 -18.86 4.43 2.04
C PRO A 171 -18.73 3.27 3.04
N GLU A 172 -17.57 2.63 3.06
CA GLU A 172 -17.28 1.47 3.91
C GLU A 172 -17.24 1.77 5.41
N PHE A 173 -16.93 3.02 5.80
CA PHE A 173 -16.91 3.45 7.21
C PHE A 173 -18.27 3.30 7.89
N LYS A 174 -19.37 3.26 7.11
CA LYS A 174 -20.74 3.19 7.62
C LYS A 174 -20.99 1.96 8.49
N ASP A 175 -20.58 0.80 7.99
CA ASP A 175 -20.97 -0.49 8.56
C ASP A 175 -19.86 -1.15 9.40
N ARG A 176 -18.71 -0.49 9.52
CA ARG A 176 -17.55 -0.97 10.27
C ARG A 176 -17.69 -0.78 11.79
N GLU A 177 -17.24 -1.76 12.55
CA GLU A 177 -17.13 -1.67 14.01
C GLU A 177 -16.12 -0.58 14.45
N GLU A 178 -15.05 -0.40 13.66
CA GLU A 178 -14.05 0.67 13.76
C GLU A 178 -14.47 1.94 12.99
N GLY A 179 -15.76 2.11 12.76
CA GLY A 179 -16.33 3.21 12.01
C GLY A 179 -17.62 3.76 12.63
N PHE A 180 -18.57 4.13 11.76
CA PHE A 180 -19.83 4.75 12.19
C PHE A 180 -20.69 3.82 13.05
N LYS A 181 -20.70 2.51 12.70
CA LYS A 181 -21.38 1.52 13.54
C LYS A 181 -20.83 1.52 14.97
N GLY A 182 -19.49 1.50 15.14
CA GLY A 182 -18.86 1.58 16.45
C GLY A 182 -19.16 2.90 17.18
N MET A 183 -19.24 4.02 16.44
CA MET A 183 -19.66 5.30 17.03
C MET A 183 -21.09 5.22 17.58
N GLN A 184 -22.02 4.52 16.92
CA GLN A 184 -23.36 4.32 17.39
C GLN A 184 -23.42 3.36 18.59
N ASP A 185 -22.80 2.21 18.48
CA ASP A 185 -22.91 1.12 19.47
C ASP A 185 -22.13 1.43 20.77
N VAL A 186 -20.91 1.96 20.64
CA VAL A 186 -20.01 2.18 21.77
C VAL A 186 -20.18 3.56 22.40
N TYR A 187 -20.36 4.60 21.57
CA TYR A 187 -20.59 5.97 22.04
C TYR A 187 -22.06 6.36 22.13
N GLY A 188 -22.99 5.54 21.65
CA GLY A 188 -24.43 5.80 21.68
C GLY A 188 -24.83 6.99 20.80
N LEU A 189 -24.17 7.17 19.64
CA LEU A 189 -24.41 8.26 18.69
C LEU A 189 -25.50 7.89 17.66
N THR A 190 -26.57 7.24 18.11
CA THR A 190 -27.62 6.66 17.23
C THR A 190 -28.43 7.70 16.46
N GLY A 191 -28.47 8.95 16.94
CA GLY A 191 -29.16 10.07 16.26
C GLY A 191 -28.37 10.77 15.19
N MET A 192 -27.10 10.40 14.94
CA MET A 192 -26.27 11.02 13.92
C MET A 192 -26.67 10.58 12.52
N LYS A 193 -26.58 11.52 11.57
CA LYS A 193 -26.78 11.24 10.15
C LYS A 193 -25.47 10.87 9.49
N TYR A 194 -25.49 9.83 8.67
CA TYR A 194 -24.35 9.45 7.84
C TYR A 194 -24.49 10.05 6.45
N VAL A 195 -23.40 10.65 5.95
CA VAL A 195 -23.30 11.20 4.58
C VAL A 195 -22.11 10.52 3.91
N SER A 196 -22.42 9.67 2.91
CA SER A 196 -21.38 8.98 2.13
C SER A 196 -20.67 9.98 1.22
N LEU A 197 -19.36 10.05 1.30
CA LEU A 197 -18.51 10.96 0.54
C LEU A 197 -17.26 10.21 0.06
N ASP A 198 -16.76 10.55 -1.12
CA ASP A 198 -15.43 10.13 -1.52
C ASP A 198 -14.39 10.75 -0.58
N GLN A 199 -13.34 9.98 -0.25
CA GLN A 199 -12.28 10.37 0.70
C GLN A 199 -11.69 11.78 0.43
N GLY A 200 -11.48 12.13 -0.84
CA GLY A 200 -10.95 13.44 -1.24
C GLY A 200 -11.91 14.63 -1.04
N LEU A 201 -13.18 14.38 -0.74
CA LEU A 201 -14.23 15.41 -0.63
C LEU A 201 -14.64 15.74 0.81
N THR A 202 -14.17 14.97 1.81
CA THR A 202 -14.59 15.10 3.21
C THR A 202 -14.27 16.48 3.78
N TYR A 203 -13.05 16.97 3.63
CA TYR A 203 -12.65 18.30 4.10
C TYR A 203 -13.41 19.43 3.43
N GLN A 204 -13.66 19.33 2.13
CA GLN A 204 -14.46 20.33 1.41
C GLN A 204 -15.90 20.36 1.92
N ALA A 205 -16.50 19.20 2.18
CA ALA A 205 -17.85 19.10 2.73
C ALA A 205 -17.94 19.69 4.15
N LEU A 206 -16.91 19.49 4.97
CA LEU A 206 -16.80 20.08 6.31
C LEU A 206 -16.68 21.59 6.25
N ASP A 207 -15.80 22.13 5.40
CA ASP A 207 -15.60 23.57 5.23
C ASP A 207 -16.85 24.28 4.71
N GLN A 208 -17.58 23.63 3.79
CA GLN A 208 -18.84 24.12 3.26
C GLN A 208 -20.05 23.91 4.20
N LYS A 209 -19.83 23.37 5.42
CA LYS A 209 -20.88 23.07 6.41
C LYS A 209 -21.97 22.09 5.90
N LYS A 210 -21.67 21.27 4.88
CA LYS A 210 -22.56 20.21 4.39
C LYS A 210 -22.68 19.06 5.39
N VAL A 211 -21.63 18.87 6.20
CA VAL A 211 -21.59 17.93 7.31
C VAL A 211 -21.05 18.63 8.55
N PHE A 212 -21.34 18.07 9.72
CA PHE A 212 -20.89 18.63 10.99
C PHE A 212 -19.48 18.18 11.36
N CYS A 213 -19.20 16.90 11.18
CA CYS A 213 -17.89 16.31 11.37
C CYS A 213 -17.54 15.37 10.20
N ILE A 214 -16.30 14.97 10.11
CA ILE A 214 -15.80 14.07 9.08
C ILE A 214 -14.91 13.00 9.68
N ASP A 215 -14.89 11.87 9.00
CA ASP A 215 -13.83 10.86 9.12
C ASP A 215 -12.57 11.40 8.45
N VAL A 216 -11.45 11.30 9.15
CA VAL A 216 -10.12 11.72 8.72
C VAL A 216 -9.09 10.67 9.13
N PHE A 217 -7.96 10.67 8.45
CA PHE A 217 -6.80 9.89 8.86
C PHE A 217 -5.85 10.72 9.73
N SER A 218 -5.25 10.11 10.76
CA SER A 218 -4.31 10.80 11.66
C SER A 218 -3.05 11.32 10.92
N THR A 219 -2.79 10.84 9.72
CA THR A 219 -1.71 11.27 8.84
C THR A 219 -2.14 12.28 7.78
N ASP A 220 -3.38 12.76 7.81
CA ASP A 220 -3.89 13.75 6.86
C ASP A 220 -3.18 15.11 7.02
N PRO A 221 -2.50 15.63 5.98
CA PRO A 221 -1.75 16.88 6.09
C PRO A 221 -2.65 18.11 6.29
N GLN A 222 -3.94 18.02 5.98
CA GLN A 222 -4.93 19.10 6.21
C GLN A 222 -5.08 19.41 7.69
N LEU A 223 -4.87 18.43 8.58
CA LEU A 223 -4.95 18.61 10.04
C LEU A 223 -3.91 19.60 10.56
N ALA A 224 -2.76 19.73 9.91
CA ALA A 224 -1.71 20.69 10.28
C ALA A 224 -2.13 22.15 10.06
N SER A 225 -3.24 22.42 9.34
CA SER A 225 -3.72 23.79 9.08
C SER A 225 -4.20 24.54 10.32
N GLY A 226 -4.49 23.82 11.42
CA GLY A 226 -5.07 24.39 12.64
C GLY A 226 -6.54 24.82 12.53
N LYS A 227 -7.21 24.54 11.40
CA LYS A 227 -8.63 24.81 11.17
C LYS A 227 -9.55 23.79 11.83
N TYR A 228 -9.05 22.60 12.09
CA TYR A 228 -9.79 21.46 12.57
C TYR A 228 -9.33 21.02 13.96
N VAL A 229 -10.22 20.38 14.68
CA VAL A 229 -9.95 19.70 15.95
C VAL A 229 -10.30 18.24 15.75
N VAL A 230 -9.32 17.38 15.99
CA VAL A 230 -9.51 15.93 16.03
C VAL A 230 -10.03 15.55 17.42
N LEU A 231 -11.16 14.89 17.48
CA LEU A 231 -11.79 14.45 18.72
C LEU A 231 -11.09 13.18 19.23
N LYS A 232 -10.82 13.16 20.55
CA LYS A 232 -10.20 11.99 21.19
C LYS A 232 -11.17 10.81 21.16
N ASP A 233 -10.63 9.62 20.98
CA ASP A 233 -11.33 8.33 21.07
C ASP A 233 -10.90 7.54 22.31
N PRO A 234 -11.42 7.85 23.51
CA PRO A 234 -11.01 7.18 24.75
C PRO A 234 -11.45 5.69 24.84
N LYS A 235 -12.34 5.25 23.96
CA LYS A 235 -12.79 3.85 23.91
C LYS A 235 -12.10 3.04 22.83
N LEU A 236 -11.16 3.66 22.08
CA LEU A 236 -10.29 3.03 21.09
C LEU A 236 -11.06 2.24 20.01
N ILE A 237 -12.20 2.80 19.54
CA ILE A 237 -12.97 2.13 18.48
C ILE A 237 -12.20 2.08 17.17
N PHE A 238 -11.33 3.07 16.90
CA PHE A 238 -10.57 3.15 15.65
C PHE A 238 -9.30 2.28 15.62
N GLY A 239 -9.03 1.55 16.70
CA GLY A 239 -7.99 0.52 16.73
C GLY A 239 -6.55 1.03 16.73
N VAL A 240 -5.63 0.14 16.33
CA VAL A 240 -4.20 0.37 16.20
C VAL A 240 -3.78 0.03 14.76
N GLN A 241 -3.22 0.99 14.04
CA GLN A 241 -3.07 0.95 12.57
C GLN A 241 -1.61 1.18 12.12
N ASN A 242 -0.65 0.40 12.68
CA ASN A 242 0.67 0.32 12.05
C ASN A 242 0.54 -0.45 10.73
N VAL A 243 1.27 -0.03 9.69
CA VAL A 243 1.28 -0.72 8.41
C VAL A 243 2.24 -1.90 8.44
N ALA A 244 1.83 -3.03 7.88
CA ALA A 244 2.68 -4.19 7.68
C ALA A 244 2.46 -4.78 6.27
N PRO A 245 3.53 -5.18 5.55
CA PRO A 245 3.35 -5.81 4.24
C PRO A 245 2.68 -7.17 4.39
N GLU A 246 1.60 -7.40 3.68
CA GLU A 246 1.02 -8.73 3.47
C GLU A 246 1.59 -9.35 2.20
N VAL A 247 2.11 -10.58 2.31
CA VAL A 247 2.76 -11.30 1.22
C VAL A 247 2.16 -12.69 1.08
N SER A 248 1.72 -13.04 -0.13
CA SER A 248 1.22 -14.38 -0.43
C SER A 248 2.31 -15.44 -0.29
N ASN A 249 2.05 -16.52 0.44
CA ASN A 249 2.97 -17.64 0.58
C ASN A 249 3.22 -18.38 -0.75
N LYS A 250 2.25 -18.30 -1.69
CA LYS A 250 2.45 -18.83 -3.05
C LYS A 250 3.58 -18.08 -3.76
N LEU A 251 3.64 -16.73 -3.62
CA LEU A 251 4.76 -15.96 -4.14
C LEU A 251 6.06 -16.33 -3.47
N LEU A 252 6.11 -16.40 -2.13
CA LEU A 252 7.32 -16.74 -1.40
C LEU A 252 7.87 -18.12 -1.81
N THR A 253 7.01 -19.10 -1.97
CA THR A 253 7.38 -20.44 -2.47
C THR A 253 7.94 -20.37 -3.89
N ALA A 254 7.28 -19.64 -4.79
CA ALA A 254 7.71 -19.49 -6.18
C ALA A 254 9.05 -18.74 -6.32
N LEU A 255 9.36 -17.84 -5.41
CA LEU A 255 10.65 -17.09 -5.36
C LEU A 255 11.81 -17.97 -4.86
N GLY A 256 11.54 -19.04 -4.12
CA GLY A 256 12.58 -19.93 -3.56
C GLY A 256 13.60 -19.14 -2.72
N SER A 257 14.88 -19.22 -3.06
CA SER A 257 15.96 -18.52 -2.34
C SER A 257 15.83 -17.00 -2.32
N LYS A 258 15.14 -16.38 -3.30
CA LYS A 258 14.90 -14.94 -3.34
C LYS A 258 13.81 -14.45 -2.36
N ALA A 259 13.04 -15.35 -1.76
CA ALA A 259 12.00 -14.98 -0.80
C ALA A 259 12.53 -14.20 0.42
N ALA A 260 13.73 -14.57 0.91
CA ALA A 260 14.39 -13.86 2.00
C ALA A 260 14.76 -12.42 1.61
N LEU A 261 15.24 -12.21 0.38
CA LEU A 261 15.56 -10.89 -0.16
C LEU A 261 14.30 -10.01 -0.28
N LEU A 262 13.18 -10.56 -0.79
CA LEU A 262 11.91 -9.81 -0.84
C LEU A 262 11.49 -9.33 0.54
N LYS A 263 11.43 -10.25 1.53
CA LYS A 263 11.04 -9.90 2.90
C LYS A 263 11.96 -8.86 3.52
N SER A 264 13.28 -9.00 3.36
CA SER A 264 14.24 -8.04 3.92
C SER A 264 14.15 -6.67 3.24
N THR A 265 13.87 -6.62 1.94
CA THR A 265 13.69 -5.36 1.20
C THR A 265 12.48 -4.60 1.73
N LEU A 266 11.32 -5.24 1.86
CA LEU A 266 10.11 -4.61 2.39
C LEU A 266 10.30 -4.16 3.85
N ASN A 267 10.85 -5.01 4.72
CA ASN A 267 11.14 -4.65 6.11
C ASN A 267 12.11 -3.46 6.24
N LYS A 268 13.10 -3.33 5.33
CA LYS A 268 14.01 -2.17 5.32
C LYS A 268 13.30 -0.88 4.93
N VAL A 269 12.36 -0.94 4.00
CA VAL A 269 11.51 0.21 3.65
C VAL A 269 10.70 0.62 4.87
N ASP A 270 9.95 -0.30 5.46
CA ASP A 270 9.05 -0.03 6.58
C ASP A 270 9.79 0.52 7.80
N ALA A 271 10.97 -0.02 8.10
CA ALA A 271 11.79 0.47 9.22
C ALA A 271 12.19 1.96 9.10
N LYS A 272 12.12 2.56 7.91
CA LYS A 272 12.40 3.98 7.67
C LYS A 272 11.14 4.86 7.67
N LEU A 273 9.95 4.26 7.67
CA LEU A 273 8.67 4.97 7.67
C LEU A 273 8.29 5.44 9.07
N THR A 274 8.92 6.54 9.52
CA THR A 274 8.53 7.20 10.78
C THR A 274 7.28 8.05 10.58
N GLN A 275 6.59 8.42 11.68
CA GLN A 275 5.44 9.34 11.63
C GLN A 275 5.77 10.64 10.89
N LYS A 276 6.95 11.22 11.15
CA LYS A 276 7.41 12.42 10.46
C LYS A 276 7.60 12.20 8.96
N ALA A 277 8.12 11.03 8.57
CA ALA A 277 8.36 10.72 7.17
C ALA A 277 7.05 10.57 6.39
N ILE A 278 6.08 9.83 6.93
CA ILE A 278 4.80 9.63 6.23
C ILE A 278 4.00 10.93 6.12
N LEU A 279 3.93 11.73 7.18
CA LEU A 279 3.31 13.06 7.16
C LEU A 279 3.93 13.98 6.10
N ALA A 280 5.26 13.97 5.97
CA ALA A 280 5.95 14.78 4.95
C ALA A 280 5.64 14.29 3.53
N MET A 281 5.59 12.97 3.31
CA MET A 281 5.26 12.38 2.01
C MET A 281 3.80 12.65 1.63
N ASN A 282 2.86 12.47 2.56
CA ASN A 282 1.44 12.81 2.33
C ASN A 282 1.27 14.29 1.99
N SER A 283 1.97 15.18 2.71
CA SER A 283 1.95 16.62 2.42
C SER A 283 2.54 16.95 1.05
N ALA A 284 3.61 16.29 0.63
CA ALA A 284 4.19 16.48 -0.69
C ALA A 284 3.20 16.14 -1.82
N VAL A 285 2.39 15.08 -1.64
CA VAL A 285 1.38 14.72 -2.63
C VAL A 285 0.16 15.63 -2.53
N VAL A 286 -0.42 15.81 -1.34
CA VAL A 286 -1.72 16.50 -1.17
C VAL A 286 -1.57 18.00 -1.33
N ASN A 287 -0.59 18.61 -0.66
CA ASN A 287 -0.41 20.08 -0.64
C ASN A 287 0.45 20.55 -1.82
N ASN A 288 1.57 19.87 -2.11
CA ASN A 288 2.52 20.31 -3.12
C ASN A 288 2.28 19.67 -4.50
N LYS A 289 1.20 18.86 -4.65
CA LYS A 289 0.77 18.24 -5.91
C LYS A 289 1.84 17.37 -6.60
N GLN A 290 2.79 16.84 -5.84
CA GLN A 290 3.76 15.88 -6.36
C GLN A 290 3.08 14.52 -6.60
N THR A 291 3.62 13.74 -7.54
CA THR A 291 3.09 12.39 -7.76
C THR A 291 3.58 11.43 -6.68
N PRO A 292 2.76 10.45 -6.24
CA PRO A 292 3.18 9.40 -5.30
C PRO A 292 4.49 8.72 -5.74
N LYS A 293 4.64 8.48 -7.04
CA LYS A 293 5.84 7.89 -7.64
C LYS A 293 7.10 8.73 -7.41
N ALA A 294 7.02 10.05 -7.61
CA ALA A 294 8.16 10.94 -7.42
C ALA A 294 8.54 11.05 -5.93
N VAL A 295 7.54 11.14 -5.05
CA VAL A 295 7.73 11.20 -3.60
C VAL A 295 8.39 9.92 -3.09
N ALA A 296 7.89 8.75 -3.50
CA ALA A 296 8.49 7.46 -3.14
C ALA A 296 9.94 7.33 -3.64
N SER A 297 10.21 7.73 -4.89
CA SER A 297 11.58 7.71 -5.44
C SER A 297 12.54 8.59 -4.65
N ALA A 298 12.12 9.80 -4.29
CA ALA A 298 12.94 10.71 -3.50
C ALA A 298 13.26 10.14 -2.11
N PHE A 299 12.23 9.56 -1.45
CA PHE A 299 12.40 8.93 -0.14
C PHE A 299 13.35 7.73 -0.18
N LEU A 300 13.18 6.82 -1.15
CA LEU A 300 14.05 5.64 -1.27
C LEU A 300 15.50 6.03 -1.53
N LYS A 301 15.76 6.99 -2.42
CA LYS A 301 17.11 7.51 -2.69
C LYS A 301 17.74 8.14 -1.44
N ALA A 302 17.00 8.97 -0.71
CA ALA A 302 17.48 9.61 0.50
C ALA A 302 17.84 8.62 1.62
N ASN A 303 17.27 7.39 1.58
CA ASN A 303 17.50 6.33 2.56
C ASN A 303 18.40 5.20 2.04
N GLY A 304 18.96 5.30 0.83
CA GLY A 304 19.82 4.26 0.23
C GLY A 304 19.10 2.95 -0.07
N LEU A 305 17.83 3.03 -0.49
CA LEU A 305 16.94 1.90 -0.75
C LEU A 305 16.56 1.76 -2.25
N ALA A 306 17.14 2.61 -3.12
CA ALA A 306 16.91 2.61 -4.58
C ALA A 306 18.22 2.77 -5.34
#